data_aa837629f63fb9488db937b78d33eac4
#
_entry.id   aa837629f63fb9488db937b78d33eac4
#
_cell.length_a   1.000
_cell.length_b   1.000
_cell.length_c   1.000
_cell.angle_alpha   90.00
_cell.angle_beta   90.00
_cell.angle_gamma   90.00
#
_symmetry.space_group_name_H-M   'P 1'
#
loop_
_entity.id
_entity.type
_entity.pdbx_description
1 polymer ?
#
loop_
_entity_poly.entity_id
_entity_poly.type
_entity_poly.pdbx_seq_one_letter_code
_entity_poly.pdbx_strand_id
1 'polypeptide(L)'
;MTGSAARVIIGFDGSPAASAAIEVGARLFPGARAWIAHLWEPPFASETLRRRLWSGTANVDEYVDAIEREGAREAERVAGVGVTLAEAAGLRAEALVERGYGGDGVQFAQLAEKVDAEVVVVGSRGLGGTRAVLGSVSDMVVHYAQRPVLVVPHPLLAAESAALAAGPVVTGWDGSAYAEAALAAAGALFGDREIEPVAVDERPGGDLEAGGRAVTVLQHDGMLPRSHRAVAAMLSAHARTRHAAVLAVGSRGRSAVEEILLGSVAMATLHHAHRPVLIVHRHGETGA
;
A
#
# COMPACT_ATOMS: atom_id res chain seq x y z
N MET A 1 -22.19 14.35 12.01
CA MET A 1 -20.83 14.85 12.23
C MET A 1 -20.09 14.67 10.91
N THR A 2 -19.78 15.75 10.22
CA THR A 2 -19.00 15.72 8.98
C THR A 2 -17.56 15.37 9.36
N GLY A 3 -17.23 14.08 9.29
CA GLY A 3 -15.85 13.62 9.45
C GLY A 3 -14.96 14.36 8.45
N SER A 4 -13.77 14.78 8.88
CA SER A 4 -12.74 15.29 7.98
C SER A 4 -12.51 14.27 6.88
N ALA A 5 -12.47 14.71 5.63
CA ALA A 5 -12.16 13.81 4.53
C ALA A 5 -10.78 13.17 4.74
N ALA A 6 -10.67 11.87 4.51
CA ALA A 6 -9.41 11.14 4.66
C ALA A 6 -8.30 11.78 3.83
N ARG A 7 -7.07 11.72 4.36
CA ARG A 7 -5.85 12.21 3.69
C ARG A 7 -5.05 11.02 3.19
N VAL A 8 -4.95 10.87 1.88
CA VAL A 8 -4.29 9.73 1.24
C VAL A 8 -3.13 10.18 0.36
N ILE A 9 -2.03 9.45 0.37
CA ILE A 9 -0.96 9.61 -0.61
C ILE A 9 -0.93 8.38 -1.51
N ILE A 10 -0.93 8.59 -2.82
CA ILE A 10 -1.01 7.51 -3.82
C ILE A 10 0.23 7.54 -4.70
N GLY A 11 0.99 6.45 -4.72
CA GLY A 11 2.14 6.31 -5.61
C GLY A 11 1.71 6.12 -7.06
N PHE A 12 2.23 6.96 -7.95
CA PHE A 12 1.88 6.92 -9.36
C PHE A 12 3.10 7.03 -10.28
N ASP A 13 3.36 5.99 -11.05
CA ASP A 13 4.46 5.89 -12.02
C ASP A 13 3.96 5.77 -13.47
N GLY A 14 2.65 5.95 -13.69
CA GLY A 14 2.02 5.77 -14.99
C GLY A 14 1.70 4.31 -15.34
N SER A 15 2.01 3.34 -14.47
CA SER A 15 1.70 1.93 -14.71
C SER A 15 0.21 1.62 -14.53
N PRO A 16 -0.29 0.52 -15.14
CA PRO A 16 -1.65 0.05 -14.90
C PRO A 16 -1.93 -0.29 -13.42
N ALA A 17 -0.92 -0.76 -12.69
CA ALA A 17 -1.07 -1.05 -11.26
C ALA A 17 -1.22 0.23 -10.42
N ALA A 18 -0.50 1.30 -10.76
CA ALA A 18 -0.66 2.60 -10.12
C ALA A 18 -2.03 3.23 -10.45
N SER A 19 -2.52 3.07 -11.69
CA SER A 19 -3.88 3.50 -12.05
C SER A 19 -4.94 2.73 -11.27
N ALA A 20 -4.78 1.42 -11.09
CA ALA A 20 -5.66 0.61 -10.25
C ALA A 20 -5.60 1.05 -8.77
N ALA A 21 -4.43 1.47 -8.27
CA ALA A 21 -4.29 2.01 -6.92
C ALA A 21 -5.11 3.30 -6.73
N ILE A 22 -5.15 4.19 -7.71
CA ILE A 22 -6.00 5.38 -7.71
C ILE A 22 -7.49 4.98 -7.67
N GLU A 23 -7.94 4.09 -8.55
CA GLU A 23 -9.33 3.64 -8.62
C GLU A 23 -9.79 3.01 -7.29
N VAL A 24 -8.98 2.10 -6.74
CA VAL A 24 -9.26 1.44 -5.47
C VAL A 24 -9.25 2.44 -4.32
N GLY A 25 -8.27 3.34 -4.28
CA GLY A 25 -8.18 4.41 -3.29
C GLY A 25 -9.43 5.29 -3.29
N ALA A 26 -9.92 5.68 -4.45
CA ALA A 26 -11.15 6.48 -4.58
C ALA A 26 -12.39 5.75 -4.08
N ARG A 27 -12.49 4.44 -4.33
CA ARG A 27 -13.64 3.63 -3.88
C ARG A 27 -13.61 3.34 -2.38
N LEU A 28 -12.43 3.22 -1.78
CA LEU A 28 -12.27 2.96 -0.36
C LEU A 28 -12.32 4.25 0.48
N PHE A 29 -11.90 5.38 -0.09
CA PHE A 29 -11.84 6.68 0.57
C PHE A 29 -12.55 7.75 -0.26
N PRO A 30 -13.88 7.66 -0.43
CA PRO A 30 -14.63 8.57 -1.29
C PRO A 30 -14.50 10.02 -0.83
N GLY A 31 -14.17 10.92 -1.78
CA GLY A 31 -13.98 12.35 -1.52
C GLY A 31 -12.73 12.69 -0.72
N ALA A 32 -11.79 11.75 -0.54
CA ALA A 32 -10.54 12.01 0.16
C ALA A 32 -9.72 13.12 -0.51
N ARG A 33 -8.89 13.80 0.30
CA ARG A 33 -7.78 14.58 -0.22
C ARG A 33 -6.64 13.65 -0.58
N ALA A 34 -6.20 13.69 -1.84
CA ALA A 34 -5.21 12.77 -2.37
C ALA A 34 -3.99 13.51 -2.90
N TRP A 35 -2.79 13.13 -2.46
CA TRP A 35 -1.53 13.51 -3.09
C TRP A 35 -1.12 12.39 -4.05
N ILE A 36 -1.02 12.74 -5.33
CA ILE A 36 -0.53 11.83 -6.37
C ILE A 36 0.98 12.01 -6.45
N ALA A 37 1.69 11.10 -5.80
CA ALA A 37 3.13 11.20 -5.63
C ALA A 37 3.88 10.48 -6.75
N HIS A 38 4.76 11.20 -7.42
CA HIS A 38 5.67 10.69 -8.43
C HIS A 38 7.11 11.05 -8.07
N LEU A 39 7.91 10.00 -7.83
CA LEU A 39 9.35 10.13 -7.67
C LEU A 39 10.03 9.94 -9.03
N TRP A 40 10.94 10.82 -9.38
CA TRP A 40 11.61 10.76 -10.67
C TRP A 40 13.12 10.93 -10.54
N GLU A 41 13.84 10.29 -11.41
CA GLU A 41 15.28 10.45 -11.54
C GLU A 41 15.63 11.07 -12.89
N PRO A 42 16.69 11.92 -12.95
CA PRO A 42 17.16 12.46 -14.22
C PRO A 42 17.47 11.33 -15.21
N PRO A 43 16.94 11.36 -16.44
CA PRO A 43 17.02 10.26 -17.40
C PRO A 43 18.40 10.18 -18.09
N PHE A 44 19.50 10.15 -17.31
CA PHE A 44 20.86 10.06 -17.83
C PHE A 44 21.13 8.78 -18.65
N ALA A 45 20.35 7.71 -18.42
CA ALA A 45 20.47 6.46 -19.18
C ALA A 45 19.90 6.55 -20.60
N SER A 46 19.06 7.55 -20.91
CA SER A 46 18.42 7.68 -22.23
C SER A 46 19.42 8.18 -23.28
N GLU A 47 19.92 7.29 -24.12
CA GLU A 47 20.86 7.63 -25.20
C GLU A 47 20.27 8.61 -26.21
N THR A 48 19.00 8.42 -26.57
CA THR A 48 18.30 9.31 -27.51
C THR A 48 18.19 10.73 -26.98
N LEU A 49 17.81 10.87 -25.69
CA LEU A 49 17.71 12.15 -25.02
C LEU A 49 19.08 12.83 -24.88
N ARG A 50 20.10 12.06 -24.50
CA ARG A 50 21.48 12.54 -24.39
C ARG A 50 21.97 13.12 -25.71
N ARG A 51 21.82 12.40 -26.82
CA ARG A 51 22.24 12.88 -28.15
C ARG A 51 21.50 14.17 -28.54
N ARG A 52 20.19 14.23 -28.31
CA ARG A 52 19.38 15.41 -28.64
C ARG A 52 19.81 16.64 -27.85
N LEU A 53 19.99 16.51 -26.56
CA LEU A 53 20.32 17.64 -25.68
C LEU A 53 21.78 18.06 -25.82
N TRP A 54 22.71 17.10 -25.98
CA TRP A 54 24.14 17.42 -26.16
C TRP A 54 24.42 18.32 -27.35
N SER A 55 23.71 18.13 -28.46
CA SER A 55 23.86 18.96 -29.66
C SER A 55 23.38 20.41 -29.51
N GLY A 56 22.66 20.71 -28.44
CA GLY A 56 22.12 22.04 -28.15
C GLY A 56 22.72 22.74 -26.94
N THR A 57 23.76 22.17 -26.30
CA THR A 57 24.42 22.71 -25.08
C THR A 57 25.87 23.08 -25.34
N ALA A 58 26.37 24.15 -24.71
CA ALA A 58 27.73 24.63 -24.89
C ALA A 58 28.76 23.95 -23.98
N ASN A 59 28.30 23.37 -22.86
CA ASN A 59 29.15 22.70 -21.88
C ASN A 59 28.38 21.61 -21.09
N VAL A 60 29.10 20.88 -20.23
CA VAL A 60 28.54 19.77 -19.44
C VAL A 60 27.46 20.24 -18.45
N ASP A 61 27.65 21.39 -17.83
CA ASP A 61 26.70 21.91 -16.82
C ASP A 61 25.37 22.25 -17.47
N GLU A 62 25.39 22.95 -18.60
CA GLU A 62 24.18 23.22 -19.39
C GLU A 62 23.47 21.95 -19.85
N TYR A 63 24.25 20.91 -20.18
CA TYR A 63 23.72 19.62 -20.55
C TYR A 63 23.04 18.90 -19.38
N VAL A 64 23.66 18.88 -18.21
CA VAL A 64 23.05 18.30 -16.99
C VAL A 64 21.77 19.04 -16.63
N ASP A 65 21.78 20.39 -16.64
CA ASP A 65 20.60 21.21 -16.40
C ASP A 65 19.48 20.93 -17.41
N ALA A 66 19.83 20.70 -18.67
CA ALA A 66 18.86 20.37 -19.71
C ALA A 66 18.19 19.02 -19.48
N ILE A 67 18.98 18.00 -19.07
CA ILE A 67 18.45 16.67 -18.71
C ILE A 67 17.52 16.77 -17.49
N GLU A 68 17.92 17.50 -16.47
CA GLU A 68 17.11 17.69 -15.25
C GLU A 68 15.80 18.39 -15.55
N ARG A 69 15.84 19.50 -16.31
CA ARG A 69 14.60 20.19 -16.71
C ARG A 69 13.65 19.32 -17.53
N GLU A 70 14.17 18.49 -18.44
CA GLU A 70 13.34 17.59 -19.23
C GLU A 70 12.76 16.47 -18.36
N GLY A 71 13.56 15.91 -17.43
CA GLY A 71 13.08 14.92 -16.47
C GLY A 71 11.97 15.47 -15.56
N ALA A 72 12.17 16.68 -15.02
CA ALA A 72 11.16 17.34 -14.20
C ALA A 72 9.84 17.59 -14.95
N ARG A 73 9.90 18.07 -16.20
CA ARG A 73 8.71 18.27 -17.04
C ARG A 73 7.96 16.98 -17.31
N GLU A 74 8.68 15.90 -17.60
CA GLU A 74 8.06 14.60 -17.82
C GLU A 74 7.43 14.08 -16.53
N ALA A 75 8.08 14.27 -15.38
CA ALA A 75 7.55 13.90 -14.08
C ALA A 75 6.25 14.65 -13.74
N GLU A 76 6.21 15.96 -13.99
CA GLU A 76 5.01 16.78 -13.84
C GLU A 76 3.88 16.29 -14.75
N ARG A 77 4.20 15.92 -16.01
CA ARG A 77 3.24 15.37 -16.95
C ARG A 77 2.66 14.04 -16.46
N VAL A 78 3.50 13.14 -15.97
CA VAL A 78 3.07 11.84 -15.43
C VAL A 78 2.17 12.06 -14.21
N ALA A 79 2.60 12.86 -13.25
CA ALA A 79 1.80 13.18 -12.07
C ALA A 79 0.46 13.83 -12.44
N GLY A 80 0.44 14.74 -13.42
CA GLY A 80 -0.76 15.37 -13.94
C GLY A 80 -1.78 14.39 -14.52
N VAL A 81 -1.31 13.35 -15.21
CA VAL A 81 -2.18 12.25 -15.64
C VAL A 81 -2.81 11.54 -14.43
N GLY A 82 -2.02 11.25 -13.40
CA GLY A 82 -2.51 10.64 -12.17
C GLY A 82 -3.54 11.51 -11.45
N VAL A 83 -3.33 12.83 -11.38
CA VAL A 83 -4.31 13.78 -10.82
C VAL A 83 -5.62 13.72 -11.60
N THR A 84 -5.56 13.78 -12.94
CA THR A 84 -6.75 13.69 -13.78
C THR A 84 -7.54 12.39 -13.55
N LEU A 85 -6.85 11.26 -13.41
CA LEU A 85 -7.48 9.96 -13.09
C LEU A 85 -8.12 9.98 -11.69
N ALA A 86 -7.44 10.56 -10.70
CA ALA A 86 -7.93 10.64 -9.34
C ALA A 86 -9.17 11.55 -9.22
N GLU A 87 -9.17 12.70 -9.88
CA GLU A 87 -10.31 13.61 -9.93
C GLU A 87 -11.51 12.97 -10.65
N ALA A 88 -11.26 12.29 -11.77
CA ALA A 88 -12.29 11.55 -12.49
C ALA A 88 -12.90 10.42 -11.65
N ALA A 89 -12.10 9.84 -10.72
CA ALA A 89 -12.54 8.83 -9.76
C ALA A 89 -13.23 9.43 -8.51
N GLY A 90 -13.30 10.76 -8.38
CA GLY A 90 -13.99 11.47 -7.28
C GLY A 90 -13.13 11.86 -6.08
N LEU A 91 -11.80 11.82 -6.21
CA LEU A 91 -10.87 12.34 -5.21
C LEU A 91 -10.63 13.84 -5.40
N ARG A 92 -10.19 14.51 -4.34
CA ARG A 92 -9.65 15.88 -4.42
C ARG A 92 -8.14 15.77 -4.51
N ALA A 93 -7.60 15.76 -5.73
CA ALA A 93 -6.22 15.38 -5.98
C ALA A 93 -5.30 16.57 -6.27
N GLU A 94 -4.06 16.45 -5.84
CA GLU A 94 -2.97 17.37 -6.18
C GLU A 94 -1.69 16.57 -6.49
N ALA A 95 -0.87 17.08 -7.40
CA ALA A 95 0.40 16.45 -7.75
C ALA A 95 1.45 16.71 -6.65
N LEU A 96 2.23 15.67 -6.34
CA LEU A 96 3.40 15.72 -5.48
C LEU A 96 4.58 15.12 -6.23
N VAL A 97 5.38 15.97 -6.87
CA VAL A 97 6.53 15.55 -7.69
C VAL A 97 7.81 15.83 -6.92
N GLU A 98 8.60 14.81 -6.71
CA GLU A 98 9.87 14.94 -6.00
C GLU A 98 10.98 14.21 -6.76
N ARG A 99 12.17 14.79 -6.75
CA ARG A 99 13.35 14.14 -7.32
C ARG A 99 13.83 13.01 -6.43
N GLY A 100 14.02 11.82 -7.02
CA GLY A 100 14.64 10.67 -6.39
C GLY A 100 16.17 10.79 -6.34
N TYR A 101 16.77 10.27 -5.28
CA TYR A 101 18.23 10.21 -5.09
C TYR A 101 18.70 8.79 -4.82
N GLY A 102 17.90 7.80 -5.23
CA GLY A 102 18.04 6.40 -4.82
C GLY A 102 17.32 6.14 -3.48
N GLY A 103 16.77 4.94 -3.33
CA GLY A 103 15.98 4.60 -2.15
C GLY A 103 14.57 5.19 -2.18
N ASP A 104 13.96 5.25 -3.36
CA ASP A 104 12.65 5.86 -3.63
C ASP A 104 11.56 5.47 -2.63
N GLY A 105 11.56 4.22 -2.14
CA GLY A 105 10.55 3.78 -1.18
C GLY A 105 10.69 4.44 0.18
N VAL A 106 11.92 4.72 0.64
CA VAL A 106 12.17 5.46 1.90
C VAL A 106 11.76 6.92 1.73
N GLN A 107 12.13 7.53 0.61
CA GLN A 107 11.74 8.90 0.29
C GLN A 107 10.22 9.02 0.19
N PHE A 108 9.55 8.04 -0.40
CA PHE A 108 8.09 8.00 -0.47
C PHE A 108 7.45 7.93 0.92
N ALA A 109 8.01 7.11 1.82
CA ALA A 109 7.56 7.04 3.20
C ALA A 109 7.68 8.39 3.92
N GLN A 110 8.79 9.12 3.71
CA GLN A 110 9.01 10.46 4.26
C GLN A 110 8.01 11.49 3.68
N LEU A 111 7.66 11.36 2.39
CA LEU A 111 6.63 12.23 1.79
C LEU A 111 5.26 12.03 2.45
N ALA A 112 4.90 10.79 2.79
CA ALA A 112 3.66 10.50 3.49
C ALA A 112 3.58 11.21 4.84
N GLU A 113 4.70 11.27 5.58
CA GLU A 113 4.78 12.04 6.84
C GLU A 113 4.70 13.55 6.59
N LYS A 114 5.44 14.06 5.59
CA LYS A 114 5.48 15.48 5.24
C LYS A 114 4.08 16.07 4.92
N VAL A 115 3.23 15.28 4.27
CA VAL A 115 1.86 15.69 3.92
C VAL A 115 0.81 15.26 4.94
N ASP A 116 1.25 14.67 6.06
CA ASP A 116 0.39 14.12 7.11
C ASP A 116 -0.71 13.19 6.55
N ALA A 117 -0.31 12.29 5.66
CA ALA A 117 -1.22 11.29 5.11
C ALA A 117 -1.64 10.28 6.19
N GLU A 118 -2.90 9.87 6.18
CA GLU A 118 -3.43 8.83 7.09
C GLU A 118 -3.16 7.43 6.57
N VAL A 119 -3.01 7.30 5.25
CA VAL A 119 -2.71 6.04 4.58
C VAL A 119 -1.93 6.27 3.30
N VAL A 120 -0.99 5.37 3.06
CA VAL A 120 -0.24 5.27 1.80
C VAL A 120 -0.92 4.24 0.91
N VAL A 121 -1.16 4.54 -0.35
CA VAL A 121 -1.75 3.62 -1.33
C VAL A 121 -0.76 3.38 -2.46
N VAL A 122 -0.41 2.12 -2.70
CA VAL A 122 0.51 1.73 -3.77
C VAL A 122 -0.02 0.54 -4.56
N GLY A 123 0.28 0.49 -5.85
CA GLY A 123 0.05 -0.70 -6.64
C GLY A 123 1.04 -1.82 -6.25
N SER A 124 0.65 -3.07 -6.39
CA SER A 124 1.55 -4.20 -6.09
C SER A 124 2.76 -4.26 -7.04
N ARG A 125 2.68 -3.64 -8.23
CA ARG A 125 3.74 -3.63 -9.26
C ARG A 125 3.81 -2.28 -9.94
N GLY A 126 4.98 -1.92 -10.48
CA GLY A 126 5.16 -0.75 -11.33
C GLY A 126 5.50 -1.16 -12.77
N LEU A 127 6.11 -0.27 -13.53
CA LEU A 127 6.49 -0.46 -14.95
C LEU A 127 7.47 -1.63 -15.18
N GLY A 128 8.22 -2.08 -14.16
CA GLY A 128 9.23 -3.14 -14.26
C GLY A 128 8.74 -4.58 -14.32
N GLY A 129 7.48 -4.83 -14.28
CA GLY A 129 6.63 -6.00 -14.58
C GLY A 129 7.18 -7.42 -14.64
N THR A 130 8.16 -7.82 -13.83
CA THR A 130 8.56 -9.23 -13.71
C THR A 130 7.77 -9.93 -12.59
N ARG A 131 7.83 -11.27 -12.52
CA ARG A 131 7.06 -12.14 -11.61
C ARG A 131 7.22 -11.87 -10.09
N ALA A 132 7.91 -10.82 -9.70
CA ALA A 132 7.97 -10.36 -8.31
C ALA A 132 6.58 -9.86 -7.87
N VAL A 133 6.20 -10.18 -6.65
CA VAL A 133 4.87 -9.89 -6.10
C VAL A 133 4.70 -8.40 -5.80
N LEU A 134 5.78 -7.73 -5.38
CA LEU A 134 5.84 -6.28 -5.18
C LEU A 134 6.86 -5.66 -6.12
N GLY A 135 6.59 -4.44 -6.58
CA GLY A 135 7.60 -3.59 -7.21
C GLY A 135 8.59 -3.08 -6.16
N SER A 136 9.80 -2.71 -6.59
CA SER A 136 10.87 -2.25 -5.68
C SER A 136 10.44 -1.10 -4.78
N VAL A 137 9.74 -0.10 -5.32
CA VAL A 137 9.23 1.04 -4.54
C VAL A 137 8.17 0.59 -3.56
N SER A 138 7.18 -0.20 -4.01
CA SER A 138 6.10 -0.68 -3.13
C SER A 138 6.63 -1.58 -2.00
N ASP A 139 7.63 -2.41 -2.28
CA ASP A 139 8.29 -3.24 -1.29
C ASP A 139 8.98 -2.38 -0.22
N MET A 140 9.76 -1.40 -0.64
CA MET A 140 10.43 -0.47 0.29
C MET A 140 9.42 0.37 1.09
N VAL A 141 8.33 0.84 0.46
CA VAL A 141 7.28 1.58 1.16
C VAL A 141 6.64 0.73 2.24
N VAL A 142 6.30 -0.54 1.94
CA VAL A 142 5.74 -1.47 2.92
C VAL A 142 6.69 -1.71 4.10
N HIS A 143 8.00 -1.68 3.87
CA HIS A 143 8.99 -1.90 4.93
C HIS A 143 9.24 -0.66 5.79
N TYR A 144 9.23 0.54 5.22
CA TYR A 144 9.74 1.74 5.89
C TYR A 144 8.68 2.79 6.22
N ALA A 145 7.46 2.71 5.68
CA ALA A 145 6.42 3.67 5.99
C ALA A 145 5.96 3.56 7.45
N GLN A 146 5.87 4.70 8.14
CA GLN A 146 5.29 4.78 9.49
C GLN A 146 3.75 4.82 9.46
N ARG A 147 3.18 5.12 8.30
CA ARG A 147 1.73 5.15 8.07
C ARG A 147 1.24 3.78 7.58
N PRO A 148 -0.04 3.43 7.82
CA PRO A 148 -0.64 2.25 7.20
C PRO A 148 -0.45 2.26 5.68
N VAL A 149 -0.06 1.11 5.10
CA VAL A 149 0.17 0.96 3.66
C VAL A 149 -0.87 0.04 3.06
N LEU A 150 -1.69 0.57 2.16
CA LEU A 150 -2.65 -0.19 1.38
C LEU A 150 -1.99 -0.61 0.05
N VAL A 151 -1.70 -1.88 -0.09
CA VAL A 151 -1.16 -2.46 -1.33
C VAL A 151 -2.30 -2.99 -2.18
N VAL A 152 -2.42 -2.46 -3.39
CA VAL A 152 -3.47 -2.83 -4.34
C VAL A 152 -2.94 -3.83 -5.35
N PRO A 153 -3.45 -5.06 -5.40
CA PRO A 153 -3.07 -6.04 -6.41
C PRO A 153 -3.59 -5.63 -7.79
N HIS A 154 -2.83 -5.95 -8.82
CA HIS A 154 -3.25 -5.75 -10.19
C HIS A 154 -2.95 -7.00 -11.05
N PRO A 155 -3.94 -7.48 -11.83
CA PRO A 155 -5.34 -7.01 -11.92
C PRO A 155 -6.18 -7.42 -10.71
N LEU A 156 -7.20 -6.61 -10.36
CA LEU A 156 -8.27 -7.01 -9.48
C LEU A 156 -9.31 -7.84 -10.25
N LEU A 157 -9.73 -8.96 -9.69
CA LEU A 157 -10.80 -9.74 -10.26
C LEU A 157 -12.17 -9.08 -10.02
N ALA A 158 -13.18 -9.45 -10.79
CA ALA A 158 -14.50 -8.83 -10.71
C ALA A 158 -15.16 -8.93 -9.33
N ALA A 159 -14.98 -10.07 -8.64
CA ALA A 159 -15.53 -10.27 -7.29
C ALA A 159 -14.87 -9.37 -6.24
N GLU A 160 -13.54 -9.23 -6.30
CA GLU A 160 -12.78 -8.34 -5.41
C GLU A 160 -13.09 -6.87 -5.71
N SER A 161 -13.23 -6.53 -6.98
CA SER A 161 -13.66 -5.18 -7.37
C SER A 161 -15.06 -4.87 -6.85
N ALA A 162 -16.02 -5.78 -6.98
CA ALA A 162 -17.38 -5.58 -6.44
C ALA A 162 -17.38 -5.39 -4.92
N ALA A 163 -16.54 -6.14 -4.19
CA ALA A 163 -16.43 -6.06 -2.74
C ALA A 163 -15.99 -4.68 -2.23
N LEU A 164 -15.27 -3.89 -3.03
CA LEU A 164 -14.83 -2.54 -2.63
C LEU A 164 -15.99 -1.60 -2.30
N ALA A 165 -17.19 -1.85 -2.80
CA ALA A 165 -18.35 -0.97 -2.57
C ALA A 165 -18.79 -0.98 -1.11
N ALA A 166 -18.96 -2.18 -0.49
CA ALA A 166 -19.52 -2.33 0.85
C ALA A 166 -18.96 -3.54 1.63
N GLY A 167 -17.96 -4.23 1.10
CA GLY A 167 -17.39 -5.40 1.77
C GLY A 167 -16.76 -5.05 3.12
N PRO A 168 -16.73 -6.00 4.08
CA PRO A 168 -16.09 -5.82 5.37
C PRO A 168 -14.58 -5.69 5.23
N VAL A 169 -13.93 -5.29 6.32
CA VAL A 169 -12.48 -5.39 6.49
C VAL A 169 -12.18 -6.58 7.38
N VAL A 170 -11.53 -7.59 6.83
CA VAL A 170 -11.02 -8.73 7.61
C VAL A 170 -9.65 -8.35 8.17
N THR A 171 -9.47 -8.49 9.48
CA THR A 171 -8.21 -8.17 10.16
C THR A 171 -7.61 -9.41 10.78
N GLY A 172 -6.40 -9.80 10.34
CA GLY A 172 -5.67 -10.91 10.95
C GLY A 172 -5.33 -10.60 12.41
N TRP A 173 -5.70 -11.53 13.32
CA TRP A 173 -5.55 -11.38 14.74
C TRP A 173 -4.73 -12.53 15.34
N ASP A 174 -3.70 -12.20 16.11
CA ASP A 174 -2.88 -13.16 16.86
C ASP A 174 -2.63 -12.73 18.31
N GLY A 175 -3.29 -11.65 18.78
CA GLY A 175 -3.11 -11.08 20.11
C GLY A 175 -1.81 -10.28 20.28
N SER A 176 -1.07 -10.03 19.21
CA SER A 176 0.12 -9.18 19.26
C SER A 176 -0.26 -7.70 19.23
N ALA A 177 0.64 -6.84 19.70
CA ALA A 177 0.47 -5.38 19.62
C ALA A 177 0.40 -4.88 18.15
N TYR A 178 0.95 -5.64 17.21
CA TYR A 178 0.85 -5.34 15.78
C TYR A 178 -0.55 -5.66 15.22
N ALA A 179 -1.16 -6.75 15.68
CA ALA A 179 -2.54 -7.07 15.35
C ALA A 179 -3.52 -6.06 15.96
N GLU A 180 -3.25 -5.59 17.18
CA GLU A 180 -4.02 -4.50 17.81
C GLU A 180 -3.91 -3.21 17.00
N ALA A 181 -2.70 -2.83 16.57
CA ALA A 181 -2.48 -1.67 15.72
C ALA A 181 -3.22 -1.79 14.39
N ALA A 182 -3.21 -2.99 13.76
CA ALA A 182 -3.92 -3.25 12.51
C ALA A 182 -5.45 -3.11 12.69
N LEU A 183 -5.99 -3.64 13.79
CA LEU A 183 -7.41 -3.52 14.11
C LEU A 183 -7.82 -2.07 14.37
N ALA A 184 -7.01 -1.33 15.12
CA ALA A 184 -7.24 0.09 15.38
C ALA A 184 -7.19 0.93 14.10
N ALA A 185 -6.19 0.72 13.25
CA ALA A 185 -6.06 1.40 11.97
C ALA A 185 -7.22 1.06 11.02
N ALA A 186 -7.64 -0.21 10.95
CA ALA A 186 -8.82 -0.61 10.19
C ALA A 186 -10.09 0.11 10.66
N GLY A 187 -10.29 0.20 11.98
CA GLY A 187 -11.41 0.94 12.58
C GLY A 187 -11.38 2.44 12.30
N ALA A 188 -10.18 3.05 12.31
CA ALA A 188 -10.02 4.48 12.03
C ALA A 188 -10.25 4.81 10.54
N LEU A 189 -9.69 4.00 9.63
CA LEU A 189 -9.74 4.23 8.19
C LEU A 189 -11.08 3.81 7.55
N PHE A 190 -11.75 2.78 8.11
CA PHE A 190 -12.93 2.14 7.51
C PHE A 190 -14.08 2.00 8.54
N GLY A 191 -14.23 2.99 9.43
CA GLY A 191 -15.19 2.91 10.55
C GLY A 191 -16.66 2.84 10.15
N ASP A 192 -16.99 3.07 8.89
CA ASP A 192 -18.31 2.89 8.29
C ASP A 192 -18.57 1.44 7.82
N ARG A 193 -17.56 0.56 7.89
CA ARG A 193 -17.61 -0.84 7.48
C ARG A 193 -17.56 -1.78 8.67
N GLU A 194 -18.06 -2.99 8.47
CA GLU A 194 -17.82 -4.09 9.41
C GLU A 194 -16.32 -4.40 9.48
N ILE A 195 -15.75 -4.40 10.69
CA ILE A 195 -14.36 -4.81 10.93
C ILE A 195 -14.41 -6.15 11.64
N GLU A 196 -13.91 -7.20 10.99
CA GLU A 196 -13.92 -8.58 11.48
C GLU A 196 -12.51 -9.03 11.87
N PRO A 197 -12.18 -9.13 13.18
CA PRO A 197 -10.94 -9.74 13.61
C PRO A 197 -11.00 -11.26 13.44
N VAL A 198 -9.97 -11.85 12.83
CA VAL A 198 -9.89 -13.28 12.48
C VAL A 198 -8.58 -13.87 12.99
N ALA A 199 -8.69 -14.88 13.85
CA ALA A 199 -7.57 -15.67 14.34
C ALA A 199 -7.51 -17.02 13.62
N VAL A 200 -6.30 -17.58 13.51
CA VAL A 200 -6.07 -18.89 12.94
C VAL A 200 -5.46 -19.80 14.02
N ASP A 201 -6.05 -20.98 14.24
CA ASP A 201 -5.60 -22.01 15.20
C ASP A 201 -5.49 -21.55 16.67
N GLU A 202 -6.16 -20.48 17.02
CA GLU A 202 -6.32 -20.15 18.44
C GLU A 202 -7.20 -21.22 19.10
N ARG A 203 -6.79 -21.70 20.26
CA ARG A 203 -7.62 -22.64 21.03
C ARG A 203 -8.88 -21.91 21.47
N PRO A 204 -10.08 -22.46 21.22
CA PRO A 204 -11.30 -21.90 21.75
C PRO A 204 -11.29 -22.06 23.26
N GLY A 205 -10.86 -21.05 23.96
CA GLY A 205 -10.81 -20.96 25.42
C GLY A 205 -11.61 -19.74 25.87
N GLY A 206 -12.92 -19.74 25.66
CA GLY A 206 -13.78 -18.60 25.93
C GLY A 206 -14.06 -17.73 24.70
N ASP A 207 -14.94 -16.75 24.84
CA ASP A 207 -15.23 -15.77 23.81
C ASP A 207 -14.00 -14.85 23.65
N LEU A 208 -13.24 -15.06 22.57
CA LEU A 208 -12.10 -14.22 22.23
C LEU A 208 -12.64 -12.88 21.73
N GLU A 209 -12.20 -11.80 22.37
CA GLU A 209 -12.52 -10.43 21.97
C GLU A 209 -11.25 -9.65 21.59
N ALA A 210 -11.38 -8.81 20.56
CA ALA A 210 -10.35 -7.90 20.11
C ALA A 210 -10.96 -6.52 19.87
N GLY A 211 -10.51 -5.51 20.59
CA GLY A 211 -11.05 -4.14 20.47
C GLY A 211 -12.57 -4.06 20.66
N GLY A 212 -13.15 -4.87 21.57
CA GLY A 212 -14.59 -4.96 21.80
C GLY A 212 -15.39 -5.66 20.70
N ARG A 213 -14.73 -6.47 19.87
CA ARG A 213 -15.35 -7.27 18.79
C ARG A 213 -15.06 -8.75 19.03
N ALA A 214 -16.06 -9.61 18.75
CA ALA A 214 -15.85 -11.05 18.76
C ALA A 214 -14.84 -11.44 17.67
N VAL A 215 -13.89 -12.32 18.02
CA VAL A 215 -12.87 -12.83 17.09
C VAL A 215 -13.38 -14.09 16.41
N THR A 216 -13.42 -14.09 15.09
CA THR A 216 -13.69 -15.31 14.31
C THR A 216 -12.46 -16.21 14.34
N VAL A 217 -12.63 -17.45 14.80
CA VAL A 217 -11.52 -18.42 14.87
C VAL A 217 -11.61 -19.42 13.74
N LEU A 218 -10.59 -19.45 12.88
CA LEU A 218 -10.44 -20.44 11.82
C LEU A 218 -9.59 -21.60 12.33
N GLN A 219 -10.11 -22.83 12.15
CA GLN A 219 -9.38 -24.05 12.52
C GLN A 219 -8.67 -24.61 11.30
N HIS A 220 -7.41 -24.99 11.47
CA HIS A 220 -6.63 -25.67 10.45
C HIS A 220 -6.93 -27.17 10.47
N ASP A 221 -7.19 -27.77 9.31
CA ASP A 221 -7.62 -29.19 9.18
C ASP A 221 -6.55 -30.23 9.55
N GLY A 222 -5.40 -29.80 10.06
CA GLY A 222 -4.34 -30.67 10.58
C GLY A 222 -3.55 -31.48 9.52
N MET A 223 -3.96 -31.46 8.24
CA MET A 223 -3.29 -32.22 7.17
C MET A 223 -2.02 -31.58 6.64
N LEU A 224 -1.80 -30.27 6.87
CA LEU A 224 -0.61 -29.55 6.44
C LEU A 224 0.14 -28.98 7.66
N PRO A 225 1.48 -28.84 7.59
CA PRO A 225 2.23 -28.20 8.67
C PRO A 225 1.74 -26.77 8.90
N ARG A 226 1.62 -26.35 10.16
CA ARG A 226 1.38 -24.95 10.53
C ARG A 226 2.52 -24.09 9.98
N SER A 227 2.23 -23.36 8.92
CA SER A 227 3.18 -22.43 8.31
C SER A 227 2.57 -21.05 8.16
N HIS A 228 3.39 -20.04 8.12
CA HIS A 228 2.94 -18.67 7.88
C HIS A 228 2.16 -18.51 6.56
N ARG A 229 2.51 -19.35 5.55
CA ARG A 229 1.77 -19.43 4.29
C ARG A 229 0.38 -20.02 4.49
N ALA A 230 0.23 -21.04 5.33
CA ALA A 230 -1.07 -21.63 5.64
C ALA A 230 -1.97 -20.61 6.34
N VAL A 231 -1.44 -19.86 7.32
CA VAL A 231 -2.17 -18.76 7.99
C VAL A 231 -2.62 -17.71 6.98
N ALA A 232 -1.73 -17.22 6.14
CA ALA A 232 -2.05 -16.22 5.12
C ALA A 232 -3.08 -16.74 4.10
N ALA A 233 -2.98 -18.01 3.69
CA ALA A 233 -3.93 -18.64 2.78
C ALA A 233 -5.32 -18.77 3.42
N MET A 234 -5.41 -19.14 4.70
CA MET A 234 -6.68 -19.23 5.42
C MET A 234 -7.32 -17.86 5.59
N LEU A 235 -6.57 -16.82 5.98
CA LEU A 235 -7.05 -15.46 6.05
C LEU A 235 -7.56 -14.96 4.69
N SER A 236 -6.81 -15.22 3.62
CA SER A 236 -7.20 -14.84 2.25
C SER A 236 -8.45 -15.60 1.77
N ALA A 237 -8.58 -16.88 2.09
CA ALA A 237 -9.75 -17.69 1.76
C ALA A 237 -10.99 -17.20 2.53
N HIS A 238 -10.85 -16.92 3.83
CA HIS A 238 -11.93 -16.37 4.64
C HIS A 238 -12.37 -15.00 4.11
N ALA A 239 -11.43 -14.09 3.86
CA ALA A 239 -11.71 -12.78 3.29
C ALA A 239 -12.43 -12.87 1.93
N ARG A 240 -12.12 -13.91 1.11
CA ARG A 240 -12.84 -14.17 -0.15
C ARG A 240 -14.28 -14.61 0.12
N THR A 241 -14.50 -15.56 1.04
CA THR A 241 -15.83 -16.06 1.43
C THR A 241 -16.71 -14.93 1.99
N ARG A 242 -16.12 -14.01 2.75
CA ARG A 242 -16.78 -12.84 3.32
C ARG A 242 -16.99 -11.71 2.31
N HIS A 243 -16.49 -11.83 1.09
CA HIS A 243 -16.45 -10.74 0.11
C HIS A 243 -15.83 -9.46 0.72
N ALA A 244 -14.76 -9.61 1.49
CA ALA A 244 -14.12 -8.48 2.13
C ALA A 244 -13.53 -7.49 1.13
N ALA A 245 -13.64 -6.21 1.40
CA ALA A 245 -13.04 -5.14 0.60
C ALA A 245 -11.51 -5.08 0.81
N VAL A 246 -11.07 -5.30 2.06
CA VAL A 246 -9.67 -5.19 2.48
C VAL A 246 -9.33 -6.35 3.42
N LEU A 247 -8.10 -6.84 3.31
CA LEU A 247 -7.48 -7.71 4.30
C LEU A 247 -6.39 -6.93 5.03
N ALA A 248 -6.57 -6.67 6.34
CA ALA A 248 -5.63 -5.94 7.16
C ALA A 248 -4.78 -6.90 8.00
N VAL A 249 -3.48 -6.65 8.10
CA VAL A 249 -2.56 -7.41 8.96
C VAL A 249 -1.52 -6.48 9.56
N GLY A 250 -1.07 -6.81 10.77
CA GLY A 250 0.10 -6.17 11.36
C GLY A 250 1.37 -6.51 10.57
N SER A 251 2.32 -5.60 10.54
CA SER A 251 3.59 -5.83 9.86
C SER A 251 4.40 -6.99 10.46
N ARG A 252 4.15 -7.33 11.73
CA ARG A 252 4.77 -8.44 12.48
C ARG A 252 3.70 -9.18 13.31
N GLY A 253 4.10 -10.28 13.98
CA GLY A 253 3.25 -11.05 14.89
C GLY A 253 3.93 -11.28 16.24
N ARG A 254 3.42 -12.25 17.03
CA ARG A 254 3.91 -12.58 18.39
C ARG A 254 5.40 -12.93 18.46
N SER A 255 5.97 -13.50 17.42
CA SER A 255 7.38 -13.92 17.35
C SER A 255 8.28 -12.86 16.68
N ALA A 256 7.91 -11.60 16.79
CA ALA A 256 8.65 -10.51 16.17
C ALA A 256 10.09 -10.44 16.68
N VAL A 257 11.04 -10.58 15.76
CA VAL A 257 12.45 -10.26 15.96
C VAL A 257 12.62 -8.81 15.55
N GLU A 258 13.26 -7.98 16.37
CA GLU A 258 13.36 -6.53 16.14
C GLU A 258 14.01 -6.15 14.82
N GLU A 259 14.88 -7.02 14.29
CA GLU A 259 15.59 -6.82 13.03
C GLU A 259 14.75 -7.08 11.76
N ILE A 260 13.56 -7.71 11.89
CA ILE A 260 12.71 -8.05 10.75
C ILE A 260 11.64 -6.98 10.59
N LEU A 261 11.74 -6.17 9.55
CA LEU A 261 10.79 -5.08 9.25
C LEU A 261 9.40 -5.60 8.84
N LEU A 262 9.31 -6.72 8.14
CA LEU A 262 8.05 -7.33 7.72
C LEU A 262 8.02 -8.83 8.05
N GLY A 263 7.02 -9.24 8.83
CA GLY A 263 6.85 -10.63 9.27
C GLY A 263 6.38 -11.54 8.14
N SER A 264 6.62 -12.83 8.34
CA SER A 264 6.34 -13.87 7.36
C SER A 264 4.86 -14.05 7.00
N VAL A 265 3.91 -13.79 7.91
CA VAL A 265 2.47 -13.79 7.62
C VAL A 265 2.10 -12.58 6.77
N ALA A 266 2.57 -11.38 7.12
CA ALA A 266 2.33 -10.16 6.34
C ALA A 266 2.88 -10.31 4.90
N MET A 267 4.11 -10.78 4.76
CA MET A 267 4.71 -11.06 3.45
C MET A 267 3.91 -12.11 2.68
N ALA A 268 3.56 -13.24 3.30
CA ALA A 268 2.76 -14.28 2.66
C ALA A 268 1.37 -13.76 2.25
N THR A 269 0.76 -12.89 3.05
CA THR A 269 -0.54 -12.26 2.73
C THR A 269 -0.42 -11.39 1.49
N LEU A 270 0.60 -10.54 1.38
CA LEU A 270 0.86 -9.74 0.18
C LEU A 270 1.06 -10.60 -1.07
N HIS A 271 1.69 -11.78 -0.91
CA HIS A 271 1.94 -12.71 -2.01
C HIS A 271 0.69 -13.45 -2.50
N HIS A 272 -0.27 -13.72 -1.63
CA HIS A 272 -1.40 -14.60 -1.92
C HIS A 272 -2.76 -13.89 -1.98
N ALA A 273 -2.85 -12.65 -1.51
CA ALA A 273 -4.10 -11.91 -1.55
C ALA A 273 -4.41 -11.39 -2.96
N HIS A 274 -5.65 -11.62 -3.40
CA HIS A 274 -6.20 -11.08 -4.66
C HIS A 274 -7.02 -9.80 -4.43
N ARG A 275 -6.96 -9.25 -3.22
CA ARG A 275 -7.67 -8.04 -2.76
C ARG A 275 -6.71 -7.07 -2.13
N PRO A 276 -7.09 -5.80 -1.95
CA PRO A 276 -6.27 -4.82 -1.24
C PRO A 276 -5.84 -5.33 0.13
N VAL A 277 -4.55 -5.19 0.44
CA VAL A 277 -3.96 -5.58 1.73
C VAL A 277 -3.48 -4.34 2.45
N LEU A 278 -3.98 -4.11 3.67
CA LEU A 278 -3.51 -3.07 4.55
C LEU A 278 -2.43 -3.64 5.49
N ILE A 279 -1.22 -3.12 5.38
CA ILE A 279 -0.12 -3.43 6.29
C ILE A 279 0.00 -2.30 7.29
N VAL A 280 0.04 -2.65 8.58
CA VAL A 280 0.11 -1.67 9.66
C VAL A 280 1.32 -1.93 10.54
N HIS A 281 2.17 -0.92 10.67
CA HIS A 281 3.28 -0.90 11.61
C HIS A 281 2.80 -0.41 12.99
N ARG A 282 3.50 -0.81 14.03
CA ARG A 282 3.26 -0.27 15.36
C ARG A 282 3.96 1.09 15.48
N HIS A 283 3.24 2.12 15.93
CA HIS A 283 3.83 3.41 16.19
C HIS A 283 4.87 3.29 17.31
N GLY A 284 6.06 3.89 17.14
CA GLY A 284 7.11 3.97 18.15
C GLY A 284 8.37 3.13 17.91
N GLU A 285 8.44 2.38 16.81
CA GLU A 285 9.67 1.70 16.41
C GLU A 285 10.37 2.50 15.29
N THR A 286 10.95 3.62 15.68
CA THR A 286 11.97 4.28 14.85
C THR A 286 13.21 3.37 14.94
N GLY A 287 13.63 2.78 13.84
CA GLY A 287 14.89 2.05 13.79
C GLY A 287 16.03 2.96 14.25
N ALA A 288 16.72 2.52 15.28
CA ALA A 288 17.96 3.10 15.73
C ALA A 288 19.10 2.73 14.76
#